data_202f1e0c33f2dc71544714b728e262f7
#
_entry.id   202f1e0c33f2dc71544714b728e262f7
#
_cell.length_a   1.000
_cell.length_b   1.000
_cell.length_c   1.000
_cell.angle_alpha   90.00
_cell.angle_beta   90.00
_cell.angle_gamma   90.00
#
_symmetry.space_group_name_H-M   'P 1'
#
loop_
_entity.id
_entity.type
_entity.pdbx_description
1 polymer ?
#
loop_
_entity_poly.entity_id
_entity_poly.type
_entity_poly.pdbx_seq_one_letter_code
_entity_poly.pdbx_strand_id
1 'polypeptide(L)'
;QRQMCIRDRVVDGLCWRCDTPVVQKELTQWFLKITDYADELLADLSKLEGGWPDRVLSMQRNWIGKSVGAEITFPLESGEGDIKVFTTRPDTVFGVTFMTLAPEHPLVESLISGKPNEAEARAFIERTHNMDRIDRQSDSLEKEGVFTGSYCLNPFTGRQVPIWLGNFVLAEYGTGAVMAVPAHDQRDFDFSKKYGMERIVVIQPEGEAPLTP
;
A
#
# COMPACT_ATOMS: atom_id res chain seq x y z
N GLN A 1 -15.72 -11.48 24.95
CA GLN A 1 -15.29 -12.86 24.62
C GLN A 1 -15.64 -13.29 23.18
N ARG A 2 -16.70 -12.77 22.54
CA ARG A 2 -17.05 -13.15 21.16
C ARG A 2 -16.06 -12.62 20.10
N GLN A 3 -15.45 -11.48 20.29
CA GLN A 3 -14.55 -10.87 19.28
C GLN A 3 -13.18 -11.53 19.22
N MET A 4 -12.60 -11.97 20.33
CA MET A 4 -11.33 -12.69 20.34
C MET A 4 -11.40 -14.08 19.68
N CYS A 5 -12.57 -14.70 19.65
CA CYS A 5 -12.73 -16.05 19.09
C CYS A 5 -13.08 -16.06 17.59
N ILE A 6 -13.37 -14.94 16.94
CA ILE A 6 -13.83 -14.92 15.54
C ILE A 6 -12.69 -15.23 14.60
N ARG A 7 -11.52 -14.64 14.79
CA ARG A 7 -10.33 -14.88 13.95
C ARG A 7 -9.86 -16.33 14.04
N ASP A 8 -9.81 -16.91 15.25
CA ASP A 8 -9.38 -18.28 15.48
C ASP A 8 -10.35 -19.34 14.95
N ARG A 9 -11.50 -18.92 14.43
CA ARG A 9 -12.55 -19.78 13.87
C ARG A 9 -12.68 -19.70 12.36
N VAL A 10 -11.81 -18.98 11.72
CA VAL A 10 -11.74 -18.89 10.27
C VAL A 10 -10.52 -19.67 9.81
N VAL A 11 -10.75 -20.66 8.97
CA VAL A 11 -9.71 -21.47 8.34
C VAL A 11 -9.95 -21.42 6.85
N ASP A 12 -8.96 -20.99 6.08
CA ASP A 12 -9.05 -20.85 4.63
C ASP A 12 -10.27 -20.04 4.14
N GLY A 13 -10.61 -18.97 4.87
CA GLY A 13 -11.77 -18.12 4.56
C GLY A 13 -13.13 -18.72 4.95
N LEU A 14 -13.17 -19.89 5.56
CA LEU A 14 -14.37 -20.60 5.96
C LEU A 14 -14.52 -20.65 7.48
N CYS A 15 -15.75 -20.74 7.96
CA CYS A 15 -16.01 -21.00 9.37
C CYS A 15 -15.60 -22.44 9.73
N TRP A 16 -14.68 -22.61 10.68
CA TRP A 16 -14.17 -23.91 11.13
C TRP A 16 -15.26 -24.92 11.56
N ARG A 17 -16.46 -24.43 11.86
CA ARG A 17 -17.55 -25.26 12.40
C ARG A 17 -18.60 -25.70 11.36
N CYS A 18 -18.83 -24.87 10.34
CA CYS A 18 -19.94 -25.11 9.40
C CYS A 18 -19.54 -24.84 7.93
N ASP A 19 -18.26 -24.58 7.66
CA ASP A 19 -17.70 -24.33 6.34
C ASP A 19 -18.40 -23.20 5.55
N THR A 20 -19.14 -22.33 6.25
CA THR A 20 -19.75 -21.17 5.61
C THR A 20 -18.66 -20.15 5.28
N PRO A 21 -18.63 -19.61 4.06
CA PRO A 21 -17.71 -18.53 3.70
C PRO A 21 -17.85 -17.35 4.66
N VAL A 22 -16.70 -16.87 5.17
CA VAL A 22 -16.64 -15.71 6.06
C VAL A 22 -16.30 -14.50 5.23
N VAL A 23 -17.09 -13.43 5.37
CA VAL A 23 -16.87 -12.15 4.70
C VAL A 23 -16.56 -11.07 5.73
N GLN A 24 -15.69 -10.12 5.36
CA GLN A 24 -15.48 -8.93 6.16
C GLN A 24 -16.71 -8.03 6.10
N LYS A 25 -17.08 -7.48 7.24
CA LYS A 25 -18.24 -6.60 7.35
C LYS A 25 -17.93 -5.41 8.25
N GLU A 26 -18.27 -4.23 7.78
CA GLU A 26 -18.19 -3.02 8.59
C GLU A 26 -19.29 -3.04 9.68
N LEU A 27 -18.87 -2.80 10.91
CA LEU A 27 -19.76 -2.75 12.06
C LEU A 27 -19.49 -1.47 12.85
N THR A 28 -20.56 -0.78 13.24
CA THR A 28 -20.45 0.34 14.16
C THR A 28 -20.16 -0.16 15.57
N GLN A 29 -19.00 0.23 16.12
CA GLN A 29 -18.60 -0.17 17.47
C GLN A 29 -17.66 0.89 18.06
N TRP A 30 -17.33 0.72 19.34
CA TRP A 30 -16.41 1.61 20.04
C TRP A 30 -14.96 1.31 19.69
N PHE A 31 -14.23 2.37 19.32
CA PHE A 31 -12.79 2.33 19.09
C PHE A 31 -12.08 3.35 19.95
N LEU A 32 -10.92 2.99 20.48
CA LEU A 32 -10.00 3.95 21.10
C LEU A 32 -9.06 4.49 20.03
N LYS A 33 -8.99 5.81 19.89
CA LYS A 33 -8.06 6.48 18.96
C LYS A 33 -6.64 6.50 19.52
N ILE A 34 -6.03 5.32 19.64
CA ILE A 34 -4.68 5.20 20.24
C ILE A 34 -3.61 5.92 19.43
N THR A 35 -3.82 6.12 18.14
CA THR A 35 -2.90 6.84 17.26
C THR A 35 -2.80 8.33 17.58
N ASP A 36 -3.81 8.94 18.22
CA ASP A 36 -3.78 10.34 18.65
C ASP A 36 -2.70 10.58 19.73
N TYR A 37 -2.27 9.52 20.43
CA TYR A 37 -1.22 9.55 21.44
C TYR A 37 0.17 9.19 20.92
N ALA A 38 0.32 8.89 19.62
CA ALA A 38 1.57 8.36 19.07
C ALA A 38 2.76 9.31 19.26
N ASP A 39 2.60 10.61 19.01
CA ASP A 39 3.67 11.60 19.20
C ASP A 39 4.04 11.78 20.67
N GLU A 40 3.05 11.83 21.57
CA GLU A 40 3.27 11.93 23.01
C GLU A 40 3.99 10.69 23.55
N LEU A 41 3.53 9.50 23.17
CA LEU A 41 4.16 8.23 23.58
C LEU A 41 5.60 8.14 23.08
N LEU A 42 5.87 8.59 21.86
CA LEU A 42 7.22 8.58 21.29
C LEU A 42 8.14 9.55 22.05
N ALA A 43 7.66 10.76 22.35
CA ALA A 43 8.42 11.75 23.13
C ALA A 43 8.70 11.27 24.56
N ASP A 44 7.72 10.63 25.18
CA ASP A 44 7.79 10.17 26.57
C ASP A 44 8.67 8.94 26.79
N LEU A 45 9.11 8.26 25.71
CA LEU A 45 10.10 7.19 25.82
C LEU A 45 11.39 7.65 26.52
N SER A 46 11.76 8.92 26.36
CA SER A 46 12.92 9.50 27.05
C SER A 46 12.78 9.53 28.58
N LYS A 47 11.56 9.62 29.10
CA LYS A 47 11.27 9.58 30.54
C LYS A 47 11.48 8.20 31.16
N LEU A 48 11.53 7.15 30.33
CA LEU A 48 11.70 5.76 30.74
C LEU A 48 13.16 5.29 30.67
N GLU A 49 14.06 6.12 30.13
CA GLU A 49 15.49 5.83 30.06
C GLU A 49 16.08 5.62 31.46
N GLY A 50 16.91 4.60 31.60
CA GLY A 50 17.47 4.21 32.89
C GLY A 50 16.55 3.38 33.80
N GLY A 51 15.24 3.38 33.56
CA GLY A 51 14.28 2.55 34.29
C GLY A 51 13.79 1.33 33.50
N TRP A 52 13.81 1.42 32.16
CA TRP A 52 13.41 0.35 31.25
C TRP A 52 14.61 -0.15 30.44
N PRO A 53 14.64 -1.44 30.08
CA PRO A 53 15.70 -1.97 29.21
C PRO A 53 15.70 -1.29 27.85
N ASP A 54 16.86 -0.91 27.32
CA ASP A 54 17.02 -0.23 26.00
C ASP A 54 16.36 -1.01 24.85
N ARG A 55 16.41 -2.33 24.91
CA ARG A 55 15.72 -3.18 23.93
C ARG A 55 14.23 -2.91 23.86
N VAL A 56 13.58 -2.71 25.02
CA VAL A 56 12.13 -2.46 25.08
C VAL A 56 11.82 -1.08 24.55
N LEU A 57 12.63 -0.07 24.92
CA LEU A 57 12.47 1.30 24.39
C LEU A 57 12.63 1.33 22.86
N SER A 58 13.60 0.59 22.34
CA SER A 58 13.79 0.46 20.88
C SER A 58 12.60 -0.24 20.20
N MET A 59 12.06 -1.30 20.82
CA MET A 59 10.86 -1.97 20.29
C MET A 59 9.65 -1.03 20.27
N GLN A 60 9.43 -0.25 21.33
CA GLN A 60 8.34 0.73 21.39
C GLN A 60 8.50 1.82 20.33
N ARG A 61 9.71 2.37 20.16
CA ARG A 61 10.01 3.37 19.14
C ARG A 61 9.75 2.84 17.73
N ASN A 62 10.20 1.63 17.45
CA ASN A 62 9.99 0.97 16.16
C ASN A 62 8.51 0.64 15.92
N TRP A 63 7.76 0.28 16.95
CA TRP A 63 6.33 0.01 16.85
C TRP A 63 5.53 1.26 16.53
N ILE A 64 5.83 2.39 17.16
CA ILE A 64 5.20 3.67 16.84
C ILE A 64 5.56 4.11 15.41
N GLY A 65 6.82 3.90 15.00
CA GLY A 65 7.26 3.96 13.61
C GLY A 65 7.00 5.31 12.94
N LYS A 66 7.35 6.45 13.60
CA LYS A 66 7.17 7.77 13.00
C LYS A 66 7.96 7.89 11.70
N SER A 67 7.26 8.13 10.60
CA SER A 67 7.83 8.37 9.27
C SER A 67 7.71 9.85 8.91
N VAL A 68 8.78 10.39 8.31
CA VAL A 68 8.79 11.75 7.75
C VAL A 68 8.92 11.62 6.24
N GLY A 69 8.06 12.30 5.51
CA GLY A 69 8.02 12.22 4.06
C GLY A 69 7.21 13.37 3.45
N ALA A 70 6.87 13.21 2.17
CA ALA A 70 6.06 14.15 1.43
C ALA A 70 4.79 13.50 0.89
N GLU A 71 3.71 14.26 0.84
CA GLU A 71 2.53 13.91 0.08
C GLU A 71 2.66 14.51 -1.33
N ILE A 72 2.46 13.68 -2.35
CA ILE A 72 2.51 14.09 -3.75
C ILE A 72 1.16 13.79 -4.38
N THR A 73 0.63 14.76 -5.11
CA THR A 73 -0.67 14.66 -5.79
C THR A 73 -0.46 14.40 -7.28
N PHE A 74 -1.02 13.28 -7.76
CA PHE A 74 -1.01 12.88 -9.16
C PHE A 74 -2.41 13.10 -9.75
N PRO A 75 -2.61 14.11 -10.61
CA PRO A 75 -3.92 14.32 -11.24
C PRO A 75 -4.27 13.15 -12.17
N LEU A 76 -5.54 12.78 -12.20
CA LEU A 76 -6.02 11.78 -13.16
C LEU A 76 -5.97 12.36 -14.58
N GLU A 77 -5.63 11.53 -15.55
CA GLU A 77 -5.60 11.91 -16.97
C GLU A 77 -6.98 12.38 -17.46
N SER A 78 -8.06 11.84 -16.92
CA SER A 78 -9.43 12.25 -17.21
C SER A 78 -9.73 13.72 -16.83
N GLY A 79 -8.91 14.33 -15.99
CA GLY A 79 -9.14 15.65 -15.41
C GLY A 79 -10.14 15.65 -14.24
N GLU A 80 -10.69 14.50 -13.86
CA GLU A 80 -11.66 14.37 -12.76
C GLU A 80 -11.05 13.66 -11.56
N GLY A 81 -10.44 14.45 -10.67
CA GLY A 81 -9.85 13.95 -9.42
C GLY A 81 -8.35 13.74 -9.46
N ASP A 82 -7.82 13.28 -8.35
CA ASP A 82 -6.40 13.07 -8.13
C ASP A 82 -6.12 11.85 -7.23
N ILE A 83 -4.90 11.35 -7.31
CA ILE A 83 -4.38 10.33 -6.40
C ILE A 83 -3.30 10.97 -5.55
N LYS A 84 -3.46 10.89 -4.23
CA LYS A 84 -2.46 11.32 -3.27
C LYS A 84 -1.62 10.14 -2.81
N VAL A 85 -0.31 10.29 -2.81
CA VAL A 85 0.62 9.29 -2.30
C VAL A 85 1.52 9.92 -1.24
N PHE A 86 1.76 9.17 -0.17
CA PHE A 86 2.78 9.53 0.82
C PHE A 86 4.06 8.74 0.52
N THR A 87 5.19 9.43 0.48
CA THR A 87 6.49 8.77 0.27
C THR A 87 7.56 9.35 1.19
N THR A 88 8.45 8.48 1.70
CA THR A 88 9.67 8.88 2.40
C THR A 88 10.82 9.17 1.43
N ARG A 89 10.64 8.86 0.13
CA ARG A 89 11.63 9.04 -0.93
C ARG A 89 11.07 9.91 -2.07
N PRO A 90 10.77 11.21 -1.80
CA PRO A 90 10.25 12.11 -2.85
C PRO A 90 11.23 12.35 -3.99
N ASP A 91 12.52 12.15 -3.75
CA ASP A 91 13.61 12.23 -4.72
C ASP A 91 13.45 11.23 -5.90
N THR A 92 12.75 10.11 -5.70
CA THR A 92 12.55 9.09 -6.73
C THR A 92 11.36 9.36 -7.65
N VAL A 93 10.59 10.43 -7.43
CA VAL A 93 9.34 10.72 -8.17
C VAL A 93 9.50 10.77 -9.69
N PHE A 94 10.66 11.19 -10.17
CA PHE A 94 10.99 11.24 -11.61
C PHE A 94 11.09 9.85 -12.24
N GLY A 95 11.30 8.80 -11.43
CA GLY A 95 11.38 7.40 -11.84
C GLY A 95 10.09 6.62 -11.71
N VAL A 96 8.97 7.30 -11.41
CA VAL A 96 7.65 6.65 -11.31
C VAL A 96 7.21 6.17 -12.68
N THR A 97 6.91 4.86 -12.79
CA THR A 97 6.49 4.24 -14.04
C THR A 97 5.12 3.59 -13.96
N PHE A 98 4.60 3.32 -12.77
CA PHE A 98 3.22 2.93 -12.54
C PHE A 98 2.74 3.38 -11.15
N MET A 99 1.44 3.42 -10.99
CA MET A 99 0.75 3.72 -9.73
C MET A 99 0.02 2.47 -9.28
N THR A 100 0.10 2.12 -8.00
CA THR A 100 -0.63 0.96 -7.47
C THR A 100 -1.58 1.41 -6.37
N LEU A 101 -2.86 1.05 -6.50
CA LEU A 101 -3.90 1.31 -5.51
C LEU A 101 -4.30 0.02 -4.79
N ALA A 102 -4.72 0.18 -3.55
CA ALA A 102 -5.44 -0.89 -2.85
C ALA A 102 -6.76 -1.21 -3.58
N PRO A 103 -7.17 -2.47 -3.67
CA PRO A 103 -8.46 -2.84 -4.26
C PRO A 103 -9.68 -2.17 -3.60
N GLU A 104 -9.53 -1.78 -2.33
CA GLU A 104 -10.56 -1.11 -1.53
C GLU A 104 -10.52 0.42 -1.64
N HIS A 105 -9.61 0.99 -2.44
CA HIS A 105 -9.46 2.44 -2.54
C HIS A 105 -10.72 3.10 -3.14
N PRO A 106 -11.21 4.24 -2.62
CA PRO A 106 -12.47 4.87 -3.04
C PRO A 106 -12.56 5.20 -4.54
N LEU A 107 -11.44 5.47 -5.18
CA LEU A 107 -11.39 5.79 -6.62
C LEU A 107 -11.52 4.57 -7.54
N VAL A 108 -11.40 3.35 -7.02
CA VAL A 108 -11.31 2.13 -7.86
C VAL A 108 -12.52 2.01 -8.77
N GLU A 109 -13.73 2.20 -8.24
CA GLU A 109 -14.95 2.07 -9.05
C GLU A 109 -14.95 3.02 -10.25
N SER A 110 -14.57 4.28 -10.06
CA SER A 110 -14.51 5.27 -11.15
C SER A 110 -13.39 4.97 -12.16
N LEU A 111 -12.29 4.33 -11.71
CA LEU A 111 -11.14 4.02 -12.56
C LEU A 111 -11.36 2.81 -13.46
N ILE A 112 -12.19 1.84 -13.05
CA ILE A 112 -12.43 0.61 -13.79
C ILE A 112 -13.72 0.62 -14.60
N SER A 113 -14.71 1.44 -14.21
CA SER A 113 -16.05 1.46 -14.80
C SER A 113 -16.01 1.81 -16.29
N GLY A 114 -16.60 0.97 -17.14
CA GLY A 114 -16.62 1.16 -18.59
C GLY A 114 -15.28 0.92 -19.29
N LYS A 115 -14.26 0.42 -18.60
CA LYS A 115 -12.95 0.11 -19.18
C LYS A 115 -12.90 -1.33 -19.70
N PRO A 116 -12.06 -1.62 -20.69
CA PRO A 116 -11.94 -2.98 -21.24
C PRO A 116 -11.57 -4.04 -20.19
N ASN A 117 -10.84 -3.63 -19.14
CA ASN A 117 -10.35 -4.52 -18.08
C ASN A 117 -11.31 -4.60 -16.87
N GLU A 118 -12.50 -4.01 -16.94
CA GLU A 118 -13.43 -3.94 -15.80
C GLU A 118 -13.74 -5.31 -15.19
N ALA A 119 -14.05 -6.31 -16.03
CA ALA A 119 -14.39 -7.65 -15.55
C ALA A 119 -13.21 -8.32 -14.81
N GLU A 120 -12.00 -8.18 -15.33
CA GLU A 120 -10.79 -8.71 -14.71
C GLU A 120 -10.48 -7.99 -13.39
N ALA A 121 -10.62 -6.65 -13.37
CA ALA A 121 -10.42 -5.83 -12.18
C ALA A 121 -11.42 -6.21 -11.07
N ARG A 122 -12.70 -6.41 -11.40
CA ARG A 122 -13.72 -6.84 -10.42
C ARG A 122 -13.42 -8.23 -9.85
N ALA A 123 -13.03 -9.17 -10.69
CA ALA A 123 -12.63 -10.51 -10.23
C ALA A 123 -11.38 -10.46 -9.32
N PHE A 124 -10.43 -9.58 -9.62
CA PHE A 124 -9.25 -9.36 -8.79
C PHE A 124 -9.63 -8.76 -7.43
N ILE A 125 -10.51 -7.75 -7.40
CA ILE A 125 -11.00 -7.11 -6.16
C ILE A 125 -11.66 -8.15 -5.27
N GLU A 126 -12.59 -8.95 -5.81
CA GLU A 126 -13.31 -9.98 -5.06
C GLU A 126 -12.35 -11.03 -4.46
N ARG A 127 -11.38 -11.50 -5.26
CA ARG A 127 -10.37 -12.45 -4.79
C ARG A 127 -9.50 -11.87 -3.69
N THR A 128 -9.05 -10.63 -3.84
CA THR A 128 -8.17 -9.97 -2.87
C THR A 128 -8.91 -9.60 -1.58
N HIS A 129 -10.19 -9.24 -1.67
CA HIS A 129 -11.02 -8.95 -0.51
C HIS A 129 -11.16 -10.14 0.44
N ASN A 130 -11.12 -11.36 -0.09
CA ASN A 130 -11.21 -12.59 0.69
C ASN A 130 -9.86 -13.07 1.27
N MET A 131 -8.75 -12.40 0.92
CA MET A 131 -7.43 -12.72 1.46
C MET A 131 -7.26 -12.20 2.89
N ASP A 132 -6.55 -12.96 3.72
CA ASP A 132 -6.19 -12.48 5.06
C ASP A 132 -5.25 -11.27 4.95
N ARG A 133 -5.49 -10.27 5.78
CA ARG A 133 -4.70 -9.04 5.82
C ARG A 133 -3.22 -9.29 6.19
N ILE A 134 -2.97 -10.28 7.06
CA ILE A 134 -1.62 -10.65 7.48
C ILE A 134 -0.88 -11.26 6.29
N ASP A 135 -1.57 -12.10 5.51
CA ASP A 135 -1.01 -12.70 4.30
C ASP A 135 -0.66 -11.63 3.26
N ARG A 136 -1.52 -10.63 3.08
CA ARG A 136 -1.27 -9.49 2.17
C ARG A 136 -0.04 -8.66 2.55
N GLN A 137 0.33 -8.62 3.83
CA GLN A 137 1.54 -7.93 4.32
C GLN A 137 2.80 -8.80 4.26
N SER A 138 2.65 -10.10 4.03
CA SER A 138 3.77 -11.03 4.00
C SER A 138 4.71 -10.75 2.82
N ASP A 139 6.01 -10.77 3.09
CA ASP A 139 7.03 -10.70 2.03
C ASP A 139 7.03 -11.95 1.15
N SER A 140 6.48 -13.07 1.64
CA SER A 140 6.35 -14.32 0.89
C SER A 140 5.17 -14.33 -0.08
N LEU A 141 4.23 -13.38 0.03
CA LEU A 141 3.11 -13.27 -0.89
C LEU A 141 3.62 -12.88 -2.29
N GLU A 142 3.23 -13.65 -3.30
CA GLU A 142 3.44 -13.25 -4.68
C GLU A 142 2.68 -11.98 -5.00
N LYS A 143 3.41 -10.94 -5.44
CA LYS A 143 2.80 -9.66 -5.79
C LYS A 143 2.04 -9.78 -7.09
N GLU A 144 0.72 -9.60 -7.01
CA GLU A 144 -0.20 -9.63 -8.14
C GLU A 144 -0.93 -8.30 -8.29
N GLY A 145 -1.30 -8.00 -9.51
CA GLY A 145 -2.09 -6.82 -9.82
C GLY A 145 -2.82 -6.92 -11.15
N VAL A 146 -3.73 -5.99 -11.35
CA VAL A 146 -4.48 -5.84 -12.60
C VAL A 146 -4.47 -4.37 -13.02
N PHE A 147 -4.30 -4.12 -14.31
CA PHE A 147 -4.38 -2.77 -14.87
C PHE A 147 -5.83 -2.30 -14.88
N THR A 148 -6.09 -1.08 -14.39
CA THR A 148 -7.44 -0.51 -14.32
C THR A 148 -7.98 -0.04 -15.67
N GLY A 149 -7.10 0.20 -16.64
CA GLY A 149 -7.45 0.88 -17.91
C GLY A 149 -7.38 2.40 -17.81
N SER A 150 -6.93 2.95 -16.68
CA SER A 150 -6.85 4.39 -16.41
C SER A 150 -5.42 4.82 -16.10
N TYR A 151 -5.18 6.13 -16.23
CA TYR A 151 -3.87 6.74 -16.04
C TYR A 151 -3.96 7.96 -15.14
N CYS A 152 -2.86 8.27 -14.45
CA CYS A 152 -2.61 9.56 -13.83
C CYS A 152 -1.40 10.23 -14.48
N LEU A 153 -1.17 11.50 -14.15
CA LEU A 153 -0.05 12.27 -14.68
C LEU A 153 0.98 12.49 -13.57
N ASN A 154 2.23 12.21 -13.87
CA ASN A 154 3.32 12.59 -12.96
C ASN A 154 3.42 14.12 -12.95
N PRO A 155 3.24 14.78 -11.79
CA PRO A 155 3.17 16.25 -11.72
C PRO A 155 4.48 16.96 -12.06
N PHE A 156 5.61 16.25 -12.01
CA PHE A 156 6.93 16.83 -12.28
C PHE A 156 7.43 16.58 -13.70
N THR A 157 7.01 15.47 -14.33
CA THR A 157 7.48 15.09 -15.67
C THR A 157 6.41 15.22 -16.74
N GLY A 158 5.14 15.35 -16.37
CA GLY A 158 3.99 15.32 -17.27
C GLY A 158 3.71 13.95 -17.92
N ARG A 159 4.47 12.91 -17.56
CA ARG A 159 4.29 11.57 -18.13
C ARG A 159 3.00 10.93 -17.64
N GLN A 160 2.36 10.19 -18.52
CA GLN A 160 1.27 9.29 -18.18
C GLN A 160 1.81 8.11 -17.38
N VAL A 161 1.14 7.80 -16.27
CA VAL A 161 1.46 6.74 -15.34
C VAL A 161 0.25 5.80 -15.27
N PRO A 162 0.36 4.53 -15.71
CA PRO A 162 -0.74 3.58 -15.65
C PRO A 162 -1.09 3.24 -14.20
N ILE A 163 -2.39 3.12 -13.92
CA ILE A 163 -2.91 2.81 -12.60
C ILE A 163 -3.26 1.33 -12.50
N TRP A 164 -2.69 0.66 -11.52
CA TRP A 164 -2.88 -0.76 -11.24
C TRP A 164 -3.55 -0.97 -9.89
N LEU A 165 -4.29 -2.04 -9.72
CA LEU A 165 -4.69 -2.56 -8.42
C LEU A 165 -3.65 -3.60 -7.99
N GLY A 166 -3.21 -3.56 -6.73
CA GLY A 166 -2.22 -4.50 -6.20
C GLY A 166 -2.72 -5.20 -4.93
N ASN A 167 -2.50 -6.52 -4.84
CA ASN A 167 -2.89 -7.29 -3.65
C ASN A 167 -2.06 -6.94 -2.40
N PHE A 168 -0.94 -6.28 -2.56
CA PHE A 168 0.02 -5.91 -1.51
C PHE A 168 -0.14 -4.47 -1.00
N VAL A 169 -1.04 -3.67 -1.60
CA VAL A 169 -1.37 -2.32 -1.12
C VAL A 169 -2.59 -2.40 -0.22
N LEU A 170 -2.53 -1.74 0.93
CA LEU A 170 -3.60 -1.71 1.92
C LEU A 170 -4.22 -0.33 1.99
N ALA A 171 -5.55 -0.26 1.99
CA ALA A 171 -6.29 1.00 2.01
C ALA A 171 -6.07 1.83 3.28
N GLU A 172 -5.80 1.17 4.41
CA GLU A 172 -5.62 1.84 5.70
C GLU A 172 -4.16 2.25 5.97
N TYR A 173 -3.24 1.94 5.06
CA TYR A 173 -1.84 2.35 5.19
C TYR A 173 -1.55 3.52 4.25
N GLY A 174 -1.15 4.65 4.85
CA GLY A 174 -0.95 5.90 4.12
C GLY A 174 -2.24 6.38 3.44
N THR A 175 -2.18 6.57 2.14
CA THR A 175 -3.32 7.00 1.31
C THR A 175 -4.03 5.85 0.60
N GLY A 176 -3.60 4.61 0.80
CA GLY A 176 -4.09 3.46 0.02
C GLY A 176 -3.58 3.44 -1.43
N ALA A 177 -2.62 4.30 -1.75
CA ALA A 177 -1.97 4.41 -3.05
C ALA A 177 -0.44 4.49 -2.90
N VAL A 178 0.28 3.88 -3.82
CA VAL A 178 1.73 3.84 -3.86
C VAL A 178 2.22 4.23 -5.25
N MET A 179 3.11 5.21 -5.33
CA MET A 179 3.87 5.49 -6.55
C MET A 179 4.98 4.45 -6.66
N ALA A 180 5.05 3.75 -7.77
CA ALA A 180 6.04 2.70 -7.98
C ALA A 180 7.28 3.20 -8.72
N VAL A 181 8.44 2.87 -8.15
CA VAL A 181 9.75 3.31 -8.65
C VAL A 181 10.68 2.10 -8.83
N PRO A 182 10.43 1.26 -9.84
CA PRO A 182 11.02 -0.07 -9.95
C PRO A 182 12.55 -0.11 -10.11
N ALA A 183 13.19 1.00 -10.46
CA ALA A 183 14.66 1.08 -10.46
C ALA A 183 15.26 1.35 -9.05
N HIS A 184 14.43 1.67 -8.04
CA HIS A 184 14.86 2.08 -6.70
C HIS A 184 14.15 1.34 -5.56
N ASP A 185 13.22 0.43 -5.87
CA ASP A 185 12.50 -0.42 -4.91
C ASP A 185 12.43 -1.85 -5.43
N GLN A 186 12.84 -2.81 -4.61
CA GLN A 186 12.90 -4.22 -5.00
C GLN A 186 11.51 -4.82 -5.27
N ARG A 187 10.49 -4.43 -4.50
CA ARG A 187 9.12 -4.93 -4.68
C ARG A 187 8.52 -4.45 -6.00
N ASP A 188 8.74 -3.17 -6.29
CA ASP A 188 8.32 -2.57 -7.56
C ASP A 188 9.09 -3.15 -8.74
N PHE A 189 10.39 -3.47 -8.55
CA PHE A 189 11.21 -4.13 -9.56
C PHE A 189 10.63 -5.50 -9.93
N ASP A 190 10.34 -6.34 -8.95
CA ASP A 190 9.80 -7.68 -9.18
C ASP A 190 8.42 -7.63 -9.87
N PHE A 191 7.58 -6.69 -9.44
CA PHE A 191 6.29 -6.44 -10.06
C PHE A 191 6.44 -5.95 -11.50
N SER A 192 7.31 -4.97 -11.74
CA SER A 192 7.58 -4.44 -13.08
C SER A 192 8.11 -5.51 -14.04
N LYS A 193 8.93 -6.43 -13.53
CA LYS A 193 9.46 -7.55 -14.30
C LYS A 193 8.35 -8.54 -14.70
N LYS A 194 7.45 -8.85 -13.77
CA LYS A 194 6.31 -9.74 -14.00
C LYS A 194 5.38 -9.23 -15.09
N TYR A 195 5.12 -7.93 -15.10
CA TYR A 195 4.15 -7.31 -16.02
C TYR A 195 4.81 -6.56 -17.19
N GLY A 196 6.11 -6.67 -17.38
CA GLY A 196 6.83 -6.07 -18.51
C GLY A 196 6.83 -4.54 -18.53
N MET A 197 6.83 -3.91 -17.35
CA MET A 197 6.79 -2.45 -17.22
C MET A 197 8.16 -1.80 -17.36
N GLU A 198 8.17 -0.54 -17.76
CA GLU A 198 9.38 0.28 -17.85
C GLU A 198 10.03 0.48 -16.48
N ARG A 199 11.34 0.62 -16.46
CA ARG A 199 12.14 0.95 -15.28
C ARG A 199 13.05 2.12 -15.63
N ILE A 200 13.06 3.16 -14.79
CA ILE A 200 13.82 4.39 -15.04
C ILE A 200 14.72 4.65 -13.85
N VAL A 201 16.02 4.63 -14.08
CA VAL A 201 17.03 5.03 -13.08
C VAL A 201 17.07 6.55 -13.02
N VAL A 202 16.85 7.11 -11.84
CA VAL A 202 16.87 8.56 -11.59
C VAL A 202 17.84 8.97 -10.49
N ILE A 203 18.37 8.01 -9.74
CA ILE A 203 19.36 8.21 -8.70
C ILE A 203 20.49 7.21 -8.92
N GLN A 204 21.71 7.69 -8.95
CA GLN A 204 22.91 6.88 -9.06
C GLN A 204 24.05 7.53 -8.29
N PRO A 205 25.11 6.79 -7.91
CA PRO A 205 26.30 7.36 -7.32
C PRO A 205 26.96 8.39 -8.24
N GLU A 206 27.50 9.45 -7.64
CA GLU A 206 28.19 10.50 -8.37
C GLU A 206 29.47 9.95 -9.04
N GLY A 207 29.69 10.31 -10.30
CA GLY A 207 30.88 9.92 -11.06
C GLY A 207 30.83 8.52 -11.67
N GLU A 208 29.79 7.77 -11.52
CA GLU A 208 29.58 6.48 -12.18
C GLU A 208 28.97 6.63 -13.57
N ALA A 209 29.22 5.63 -14.44
CA ALA A 209 28.54 5.55 -15.72
C ALA A 209 27.01 5.38 -15.53
N PRO A 210 26.17 5.88 -16.47
CA PRO A 210 24.73 5.71 -16.36
C PRO A 210 24.33 4.25 -16.13
N LEU A 211 23.59 4.01 -15.04
CA LEU A 211 23.07 2.68 -14.72
C LEU A 211 21.92 2.33 -15.68
N THR A 212 21.92 1.09 -16.15
CA THR A 212 20.78 0.52 -16.88
C THR A 212 19.94 -0.32 -15.95
N PRO A 213 18.61 -0.22 -16.00
CA PRO A 213 17.69 -0.96 -15.14
C PRO A 213 17.62 -2.46 -15.48
#